data_ee4837f7770eb11e73628d1190c58716
#
_entry.id   ee4837f7770eb11e73628d1190c58716
#
_cell.length_a   1.000
_cell.length_b   1.000
_cell.length_c   1.000
_cell.angle_alpha   90.00
_cell.angle_beta   90.00
_cell.angle_gamma   90.00
#
_symmetry.space_group_name_H-M   'P 1'
#
loop_
_entity.id
_entity.type
_entity.pdbx_description
1 polymer ?
#
loop_
_entity_poly.entity_id
_entity_poly.type
_entity_poly.pdbx_seq_one_letter_code
_entity_poly.pdbx_strand_id
1 'polypeptide(L)'
;MLRHDILKHPTNLLTSVQRDQYFEEGAVIVEGAIPETWLKRLRAASDEILERSRSVAESDGQYILEAGHSTTAPRLKRLSSPVDHHPTFWDFTSSSPAVEAAADLVGPDVKYYHSKLNFKVARVGMKFDWHQAIQAWPHTDYSPITVGLYLEDCGMEQGPLITIKGSQDGPLHSMYDADRNWVLSIPEDQIDMGKATPLTGPAGSLVMLNCRTIHGSAPNLSDRARPFLLLVYSSADSFPYMFNPIQSPRMGAIVRGNPALVSCHDPRSCEVPPDWSKGYVGPWAHQNRETTPQDKE
;
A
#
# COMPACT_ATOMS: atom_id res chain seq x y z
N MET A 1 11.97 -14.36 -5.28
CA MET A 1 12.27 -15.67 -4.60
C MET A 1 10.99 -16.47 -4.46
N LEU A 2 11.02 -17.82 -4.58
CA LEU A 2 9.81 -18.65 -4.45
C LEU A 2 9.46 -18.94 -2.97
N ARG A 3 8.17 -19.15 -2.66
CA ARG A 3 7.70 -19.44 -1.28
C ARG A 3 8.53 -20.52 -0.57
N HIS A 4 8.79 -21.64 -1.25
CA HIS A 4 9.52 -22.75 -0.63
C HIS A 4 10.98 -22.41 -0.28
N ASP A 5 11.58 -21.43 -0.98
CA ASP A 5 12.92 -20.95 -0.65
C ASP A 5 12.87 -19.94 0.50
N ILE A 6 11.86 -19.07 0.52
CA ILE A 6 11.63 -18.14 1.64
C ILE A 6 11.47 -18.91 2.95
N LEU A 7 10.69 -20.00 2.94
CA LEU A 7 10.43 -20.81 4.13
C LEU A 7 11.67 -21.56 4.69
N LYS A 8 12.76 -21.64 3.94
CA LYS A 8 14.04 -22.18 4.44
C LYS A 8 14.80 -21.21 5.34
N HIS A 9 14.48 -19.91 5.26
CA HIS A 9 15.10 -18.91 6.12
C HIS A 9 14.34 -18.80 7.45
N PRO A 10 15.04 -18.60 8.58
CA PRO A 10 14.40 -18.33 9.86
C PRO A 10 13.65 -17.01 9.81
N THR A 11 12.62 -16.88 10.63
CA THR A 11 11.92 -15.60 10.82
C THR A 11 12.73 -14.67 11.73
N ASN A 12 12.62 -13.37 11.47
CA ASN A 12 13.29 -12.32 12.23
C ASN A 12 12.31 -11.56 13.14
N LEU A 13 11.09 -11.31 12.66
CA LEU A 13 10.04 -10.61 13.39
C LEU A 13 8.78 -11.48 13.55
N LEU A 14 8.34 -12.11 12.48
CA LEU A 14 7.11 -12.89 12.49
C LEU A 14 7.30 -14.21 13.22
N THR A 15 6.26 -14.67 13.93
CA THR A 15 6.19 -16.07 14.32
C THR A 15 5.96 -16.94 13.09
N SER A 16 6.26 -18.24 13.18
CA SER A 16 5.95 -19.20 12.09
C SER A 16 4.47 -19.20 11.75
N VAL A 17 3.59 -19.12 12.76
CA VAL A 17 2.14 -19.07 12.58
C VAL A 17 1.72 -17.83 11.79
N GLN A 18 2.27 -16.65 12.09
CA GLN A 18 1.98 -15.42 11.36
C GLN A 18 2.48 -15.47 9.92
N ARG A 19 3.66 -16.08 9.71
CA ARG A 19 4.22 -16.26 8.37
C ARG A 19 3.35 -17.24 7.54
N ASP A 20 2.93 -18.34 8.13
CA ASP A 20 2.03 -19.30 7.49
C ASP A 20 0.69 -18.64 7.15
N GLN A 21 0.10 -17.88 8.09
CA GLN A 21 -1.12 -17.11 7.86
C GLN A 21 -1.01 -16.17 6.65
N TYR A 22 0.10 -15.43 6.53
CA TYR A 22 0.31 -14.57 5.36
C TYR A 22 0.26 -15.36 4.04
N PHE A 23 0.94 -16.51 3.99
CA PHE A 23 0.97 -17.32 2.77
C PHE A 23 -0.36 -18.02 2.47
N GLU A 24 -1.16 -18.33 3.48
CA GLU A 24 -2.45 -18.99 3.33
C GLU A 24 -3.60 -18.00 3.07
N GLU A 25 -3.58 -16.86 3.75
CA GLU A 25 -4.68 -15.88 3.71
C GLU A 25 -4.38 -14.66 2.83
N GLY A 26 -3.13 -14.45 2.42
CA GLY A 26 -2.69 -13.30 1.62
C GLY A 26 -2.43 -12.04 2.42
N ALA A 27 -2.70 -12.04 3.71
CA ALA A 27 -2.41 -10.92 4.61
C ALA A 27 -2.26 -11.39 6.04
N VAL A 28 -1.52 -10.62 6.84
CA VAL A 28 -1.40 -10.80 8.29
C VAL A 28 -1.25 -9.46 8.98
N ILE A 29 -1.81 -9.32 10.18
CA ILE A 29 -1.56 -8.17 11.05
C ILE A 29 -0.77 -8.62 12.28
N VAL A 30 0.24 -7.82 12.67
CA VAL A 30 1.05 -8.03 13.87
C VAL A 30 0.88 -6.81 14.77
N GLU A 31 0.14 -6.99 15.85
CA GLU A 31 -0.12 -5.92 16.81
C GLU A 31 1.13 -5.59 17.63
N GLY A 32 1.32 -4.31 17.94
CA GLY A 32 2.42 -3.83 18.77
C GLY A 32 3.82 -4.11 18.21
N ALA A 33 3.94 -4.37 16.92
CA ALA A 33 5.22 -4.68 16.27
C ALA A 33 6.21 -3.51 16.29
N ILE A 34 5.70 -2.28 16.32
CA ILE A 34 6.51 -1.06 16.26
C ILE A 34 6.54 -0.37 17.61
N PRO A 35 7.75 -0.16 18.19
CA PRO A 35 7.92 0.51 19.46
C PRO A 35 7.43 1.97 19.46
N GLU A 36 6.95 2.45 20.61
CA GLU A 36 6.44 3.82 20.76
C GLU A 36 7.48 4.90 20.41
N THR A 37 8.77 4.61 20.55
CA THR A 37 9.85 5.52 20.13
C THR A 37 9.81 5.82 18.63
N TRP A 38 9.46 4.84 17.78
CA TRP A 38 9.23 5.05 16.36
C TRP A 38 7.92 5.78 16.10
N LEU A 39 6.84 5.39 16.78
CA LEU A 39 5.53 6.01 16.60
C LEU A 39 5.56 7.51 16.90
N LYS A 40 6.21 7.94 17.98
CA LYS A 40 6.37 9.37 18.30
C LYS A 40 7.07 10.14 17.19
N ARG A 41 8.16 9.61 16.64
CA ARG A 41 8.90 10.24 15.53
C ARG A 41 8.06 10.32 14.26
N LEU A 42 7.35 9.25 13.92
CA LEU A 42 6.52 9.17 12.71
C LEU A 42 5.28 10.05 12.80
N ARG A 43 4.64 10.13 13.98
CA ARG A 43 3.51 11.03 14.23
C ARG A 43 3.95 12.49 14.08
N ALA A 44 5.04 12.88 14.71
CA ALA A 44 5.58 14.24 14.58
C ALA A 44 5.89 14.59 13.12
N ALA A 45 6.53 13.69 12.37
CA ALA A 45 6.79 13.88 10.94
C ALA A 45 5.50 13.95 10.13
N SER A 46 4.48 13.14 10.48
CA SER A 46 3.16 13.15 9.84
C SER A 46 2.42 14.48 10.07
N ASP A 47 2.49 15.01 11.29
CA ASP A 47 1.89 16.31 11.64
C ASP A 47 2.57 17.45 10.89
N GLU A 48 3.92 17.44 10.78
CA GLU A 48 4.64 18.41 9.97
C GLU A 48 4.23 18.37 8.48
N ILE A 49 4.02 17.19 7.92
CA ILE A 49 3.52 17.03 6.55
C ILE A 49 2.12 17.61 6.41
N LEU A 50 1.23 17.32 7.37
CA LEU A 50 -0.13 17.87 7.37
C LEU A 50 -0.09 19.41 7.45
N GLU A 51 0.75 20.00 8.30
CA GLU A 51 0.90 21.44 8.37
C GLU A 51 1.46 22.05 7.08
N ARG A 52 2.46 21.42 6.44
CA ARG A 52 2.96 21.86 5.12
C ARG A 52 1.88 21.82 4.04
N SER A 53 0.95 20.87 4.12
CA SER A 53 -0.13 20.78 3.13
C SER A 53 -1.06 22.00 3.11
N ARG A 54 -1.08 22.84 4.16
CA ARG A 54 -1.85 24.10 4.20
C ARG A 54 -1.53 25.04 3.05
N SER A 55 -0.29 25.04 2.57
CA SER A 55 0.16 25.89 1.47
C SER A 55 -0.09 25.29 0.08
N VAL A 56 -0.61 24.06 0.01
CA VAL A 56 -0.90 23.38 -1.25
C VAL A 56 -2.34 23.73 -1.65
N ALA A 57 -2.50 24.44 -2.76
CA ALA A 57 -3.81 24.92 -3.20
C ALA A 57 -4.61 23.83 -3.94
N GLU A 58 -3.93 22.99 -4.71
CA GLU A 58 -4.52 21.94 -5.54
C GLU A 58 -3.72 20.64 -5.43
N SER A 59 -4.38 19.51 -5.69
CA SER A 59 -3.67 18.23 -5.76
C SER A 59 -2.65 18.24 -6.88
N ASP A 60 -1.47 17.73 -6.54
CA ASP A 60 -0.35 17.63 -7.49
C ASP A 60 0.23 16.23 -7.60
N GLY A 61 0.56 15.41 -8.00
CA GLY A 61 1.07 14.02 -7.94
C GLY A 61 1.73 13.62 -6.62
N GLN A 62 2.13 14.60 -5.78
CA GLN A 62 2.72 14.34 -4.46
C GLN A 62 1.70 14.50 -3.36
N TYR A 63 1.00 15.62 -3.30
CA TYR A 63 -0.06 15.91 -2.35
C TYR A 63 -1.43 15.70 -3.01
N ILE A 64 -2.17 14.70 -2.55
CA ILE A 64 -3.56 14.49 -2.95
C ILE A 64 -4.45 14.98 -1.82
N LEU A 65 -5.25 16.01 -2.11
CA LEU A 65 -6.07 16.70 -1.13
C LEU A 65 -7.49 16.10 -1.09
N GLU A 66 -8.13 16.19 0.06
CA GLU A 66 -9.54 15.83 0.23
C GLU A 66 -10.44 17.04 -0.04
N ALA A 67 -11.66 16.79 -0.43
CA ALA A 67 -12.67 17.85 -0.63
C ALA A 67 -12.80 18.74 0.62
N GLY A 68 -12.88 20.06 0.40
CA GLY A 68 -12.93 21.06 1.47
C GLY A 68 -11.58 21.34 2.16
N HIS A 69 -10.46 20.91 1.56
CA HIS A 69 -9.14 21.35 1.99
C HIS A 69 -9.01 22.87 1.90
N SER A 70 -8.34 23.48 2.88
CA SER A 70 -8.00 24.89 2.89
C SER A 70 -6.79 25.17 3.79
N THR A 71 -6.24 26.38 3.70
CA THR A 71 -5.14 26.83 4.57
C THR A 71 -5.50 26.82 6.06
N THR A 72 -6.79 27.01 6.40
CA THR A 72 -7.27 27.00 7.79
C THR A 72 -7.74 25.61 8.24
N ALA A 73 -8.12 24.74 7.32
CA ALA A 73 -8.60 23.39 7.59
C ALA A 73 -7.93 22.40 6.62
N PRO A 74 -6.66 22.00 6.89
CA PRO A 74 -5.94 21.10 6.01
C PRO A 74 -6.59 19.71 5.99
N ARG A 75 -6.83 19.20 4.78
CA ARG A 75 -7.41 17.89 4.55
C ARG A 75 -6.56 17.14 3.51
N LEU A 76 -5.47 16.56 3.99
CA LEU A 76 -4.60 15.74 3.15
C LEU A 76 -5.17 14.33 3.05
N LYS A 77 -5.40 13.85 1.83
CA LYS A 77 -5.83 12.48 1.55
C LYS A 77 -4.62 11.54 1.49
N ARG A 78 -3.58 11.98 0.76
CA ARG A 78 -2.33 11.21 0.59
C ARG A 78 -1.15 12.12 0.36
N LEU A 79 -0.01 11.72 0.91
CA LEU A 79 1.32 12.11 0.45
C LEU A 79 1.97 10.93 -0.25
N SER A 80 2.40 11.11 -1.50
CA SER A 80 3.22 10.16 -2.25
C SER A 80 4.68 10.30 -1.81
N SER A 81 5.41 9.19 -1.73
CA SER A 81 6.85 9.14 -1.35
C SER A 81 7.20 9.91 -0.08
N PRO A 82 6.54 9.69 1.08
CA PRO A 82 6.88 10.38 2.33
C PRO A 82 8.37 10.29 2.68
N VAL A 83 9.07 9.26 2.25
CA VAL A 83 10.52 9.06 2.43
C VAL A 83 11.38 10.20 1.83
N ASP A 84 10.85 10.93 0.87
CA ASP A 84 11.54 12.05 0.21
C ASP A 84 11.16 13.40 0.83
N HIS A 85 10.13 13.43 1.67
CA HIS A 85 9.61 14.64 2.29
C HIS A 85 10.07 14.87 3.74
N HIS A 86 10.42 13.78 4.45
CA HIS A 86 10.94 13.89 5.81
C HIS A 86 11.88 12.70 6.12
N PRO A 87 13.08 12.93 6.68
CA PRO A 87 14.10 11.88 6.91
C PRO A 87 13.62 10.73 7.80
N THR A 88 12.74 11.00 8.77
CA THR A 88 12.20 9.97 9.65
C THR A 88 11.50 8.84 8.89
N PHE A 89 10.82 9.15 7.78
CA PHE A 89 10.16 8.09 6.98
C PHE A 89 11.19 7.22 6.28
N TRP A 90 12.30 7.78 5.81
CA TRP A 90 13.35 6.95 5.22
C TRP A 90 14.09 6.12 6.28
N ASP A 91 14.44 6.72 7.43
CA ASP A 91 15.03 6.00 8.55
C ASP A 91 14.16 4.78 8.92
N PHE A 92 12.85 4.99 9.05
CA PHE A 92 11.92 3.91 9.34
C PHE A 92 11.88 2.86 8.23
N THR A 93 11.76 3.30 6.98
CA THR A 93 11.67 2.42 5.80
C THR A 93 12.90 1.55 5.62
N SER A 94 14.09 2.02 6.00
CA SER A 94 15.36 1.33 5.72
C SER A 94 15.96 0.59 6.93
N SER A 95 15.50 0.86 8.16
CA SER A 95 16.17 0.33 9.36
C SER A 95 15.25 -0.03 10.54
N SER A 96 13.94 -0.13 10.31
CA SER A 96 12.98 -0.51 11.35
C SER A 96 12.59 -1.99 11.32
N PRO A 97 11.84 -2.47 12.32
CA PRO A 97 11.27 -3.81 12.28
C PRO A 97 10.38 -4.11 11.05
N ALA A 98 9.88 -3.09 10.35
CA ALA A 98 9.12 -3.27 9.12
C ALA A 98 9.94 -3.95 8.00
N VAL A 99 11.24 -3.69 7.94
CA VAL A 99 12.15 -4.34 6.97
C VAL A 99 12.33 -5.82 7.32
N GLU A 100 12.45 -6.15 8.61
CA GLU A 100 12.57 -7.54 9.07
C GLU A 100 11.27 -8.32 8.81
N ALA A 101 10.10 -7.69 9.02
CA ALA A 101 8.82 -8.28 8.65
C ALA A 101 8.72 -8.54 7.14
N ALA A 102 9.20 -7.61 6.31
CA ALA A 102 9.25 -7.81 4.86
C ALA A 102 10.17 -8.98 4.50
N ALA A 103 11.37 -9.06 5.11
CA ALA A 103 12.35 -10.12 4.85
C ALA A 103 11.80 -11.52 5.17
N ASP A 104 10.98 -11.65 6.21
CA ASP A 104 10.34 -12.90 6.58
C ASP A 104 9.37 -13.42 5.49
N LEU A 105 8.91 -12.54 4.59
CA LEU A 105 7.87 -12.82 3.59
C LEU A 105 8.35 -12.74 2.13
N VAL A 106 9.46 -12.03 1.85
CA VAL A 106 10.00 -11.90 0.49
C VAL A 106 11.40 -12.50 0.34
N GLY A 107 12.01 -12.93 1.44
CA GLY A 107 13.38 -13.45 1.50
C GLY A 107 14.37 -12.43 2.07
N PRO A 108 15.63 -12.87 2.32
CA PRO A 108 16.61 -12.11 3.09
C PRO A 108 17.09 -10.82 2.42
N ASP A 109 17.00 -10.74 1.10
CA ASP A 109 17.46 -9.60 0.29
C ASP A 109 16.26 -8.76 -0.13
N VAL A 110 16.09 -7.59 0.53
CA VAL A 110 14.89 -6.74 0.43
C VAL A 110 15.23 -5.43 -0.27
N LYS A 111 14.39 -5.08 -1.24
CA LYS A 111 14.47 -3.87 -2.03
C LYS A 111 13.26 -2.98 -1.79
N TYR A 112 13.49 -1.69 -1.56
CA TYR A 112 12.43 -0.68 -1.48
C TYR A 112 11.92 -0.32 -2.87
N TYR A 113 10.60 -0.16 -2.99
CA TYR A 113 9.97 0.23 -4.24
C TYR A 113 9.34 1.62 -4.18
N HIS A 114 8.31 1.82 -3.35
CA HIS A 114 7.71 3.13 -3.11
C HIS A 114 6.99 3.19 -1.75
N SER A 115 6.56 4.39 -1.36
CA SER A 115 5.80 4.60 -0.12
C SER A 115 4.67 5.59 -0.29
N LYS A 116 3.68 5.52 0.60
CA LYS A 116 2.52 6.41 0.66
C LYS A 116 2.17 6.65 2.13
N LEU A 117 1.79 7.88 2.45
CA LEU A 117 1.16 8.20 3.73
C LEU A 117 -0.28 8.62 3.45
N ASN A 118 -1.23 7.76 3.78
CA ASN A 118 -2.64 7.98 3.57
C ASN A 118 -3.28 8.51 4.86
N PHE A 119 -3.92 9.66 4.77
CA PHE A 119 -4.76 10.21 5.83
C PHE A 119 -6.21 9.91 5.48
N LYS A 120 -6.86 9.03 6.21
CA LYS A 120 -8.30 8.87 6.07
C LYS A 120 -8.95 9.87 7.00
N VAL A 121 -9.32 11.03 6.45
CA VAL A 121 -9.82 12.18 7.22
C VAL A 121 -11.08 11.79 7.99
N ALA A 122 -11.19 12.28 9.24
CA ALA A 122 -12.35 12.05 10.10
C ALA A 122 -13.68 12.42 9.40
N ARG A 123 -14.67 11.52 9.42
CA ARG A 123 -16.04 11.67 8.86
C ARG A 123 -16.12 11.94 7.34
N VAL A 124 -14.98 12.13 6.67
CA VAL A 124 -14.88 12.51 5.24
C VAL A 124 -14.12 11.47 4.43
N GLY A 125 -13.19 10.76 5.05
CA GLY A 125 -12.33 9.79 4.36
C GLY A 125 -13.14 8.71 3.65
N MET A 126 -13.09 8.72 2.32
CA MET A 126 -13.89 7.83 1.47
C MET A 126 -13.43 6.38 1.52
N LYS A 127 -14.30 5.46 1.10
CA LYS A 127 -13.91 4.09 0.80
C LYS A 127 -12.80 4.06 -0.25
N PHE A 128 -12.07 2.97 -0.29
CA PHE A 128 -11.20 2.60 -1.41
C PHE A 128 -11.70 1.27 -1.96
N ASP A 129 -12.01 1.23 -3.26
CA ASP A 129 -12.65 0.09 -3.88
C ASP A 129 -11.74 -1.15 -3.90
N TRP A 130 -12.37 -2.31 -4.03
CA TRP A 130 -11.68 -3.59 -4.12
C TRP A 130 -10.76 -3.64 -5.34
N HIS A 131 -9.51 -4.05 -5.14
CA HIS A 131 -8.52 -4.14 -6.20
C HIS A 131 -7.39 -5.10 -5.82
N GLN A 132 -6.54 -5.40 -6.77
CA GLN A 132 -5.29 -6.12 -6.58
C GLN A 132 -4.14 -5.17 -6.94
N ALA A 133 -3.23 -4.92 -6.01
CA ALA A 133 -2.25 -3.85 -6.14
C ALA A 133 -1.22 -4.07 -7.26
N ILE A 134 -0.88 -5.33 -7.54
CA ILE A 134 0.20 -5.67 -8.48
C ILE A 134 -0.03 -5.14 -9.90
N GLN A 135 -1.29 -5.03 -10.32
CA GLN A 135 -1.63 -4.55 -11.67
C GLN A 135 -1.37 -3.05 -11.84
N ALA A 136 -1.32 -2.28 -10.75
CA ALA A 136 -0.97 -0.86 -10.81
C ALA A 136 0.55 -0.62 -10.92
N TRP A 137 1.37 -1.60 -10.54
CA TRP A 137 2.83 -1.54 -10.55
C TRP A 137 3.44 -2.94 -10.75
N PRO A 138 3.21 -3.56 -11.93
CA PRO A 138 3.60 -4.94 -12.20
C PRO A 138 5.11 -5.13 -12.15
N HIS A 139 5.52 -6.31 -11.64
CA HIS A 139 6.89 -6.75 -11.51
C HIS A 139 7.11 -8.08 -12.23
N THR A 140 8.37 -8.46 -12.37
CA THR A 140 8.78 -9.73 -12.99
C THR A 140 8.26 -10.96 -12.24
N ASP A 141 7.91 -10.80 -10.95
CA ASP A 141 7.28 -11.83 -10.13
C ASP A 141 6.22 -11.23 -9.18
N TYR A 142 5.65 -12.06 -8.34
CA TYR A 142 4.63 -11.68 -7.35
C TYR A 142 5.18 -11.62 -5.90
N SER A 143 6.49 -11.35 -5.75
CA SER A 143 7.08 -11.11 -4.44
C SER A 143 6.78 -9.73 -3.82
N PRO A 144 6.40 -8.67 -4.59
CA PRO A 144 6.13 -7.40 -3.96
C PRO A 144 5.10 -7.49 -2.84
N ILE A 145 5.40 -6.83 -1.73
CA ILE A 145 4.59 -6.79 -0.52
C ILE A 145 4.34 -5.36 -0.08
N THR A 146 3.13 -5.08 0.39
CA THR A 146 2.84 -3.85 1.10
C THR A 146 2.94 -4.09 2.61
N VAL A 147 3.80 -3.35 3.28
CA VAL A 147 3.88 -3.29 4.74
C VAL A 147 3.26 -1.97 5.18
N GLY A 148 2.08 -2.05 5.78
CA GLY A 148 1.33 -0.91 6.29
C GLY A 148 1.52 -0.76 7.80
N LEU A 149 1.69 0.47 8.27
CA LEU A 149 1.77 0.81 9.70
C LEU A 149 0.63 1.73 10.09
N TYR A 150 -0.20 1.31 11.04
CA TYR A 150 -1.15 2.18 11.70
C TYR A 150 -0.40 3.09 12.69
N LEU A 151 -0.43 4.41 12.43
CA LEU A 151 0.17 5.40 13.34
C LEU A 151 -0.73 5.69 14.55
N GLU A 152 -2.03 5.43 14.42
CA GLU A 152 -3.05 5.54 15.47
C GLU A 152 -3.86 4.25 15.52
N ASP A 153 -4.65 4.07 16.61
CA ASP A 153 -5.55 2.94 16.72
C ASP A 153 -6.52 2.90 15.54
N CYS A 154 -6.70 1.74 14.96
CA CYS A 154 -7.60 1.52 13.84
C CYS A 154 -8.63 0.44 14.18
N GLY A 155 -9.83 0.87 14.61
CA GLY A 155 -11.00 0.02 14.73
C GLY A 155 -11.86 0.02 13.48
N MET A 156 -13.05 -0.56 13.58
CA MET A 156 -13.99 -0.67 12.44
C MET A 156 -14.44 0.70 11.92
N GLU A 157 -14.66 1.67 12.81
CA GLU A 157 -15.15 3.00 12.45
C GLU A 157 -14.10 3.87 11.75
N GLN A 158 -12.80 3.59 11.96
CA GLN A 158 -11.70 4.31 11.30
C GLN A 158 -11.48 3.89 9.83
N GLY A 159 -12.29 2.96 9.33
CA GLY A 159 -12.18 2.45 7.96
C GLY A 159 -10.90 1.66 7.74
N PRO A 160 -10.75 0.50 8.40
CA PRO A 160 -9.56 -0.35 8.28
C PRO A 160 -9.39 -0.88 6.87
N LEU A 161 -8.17 -1.36 6.57
CA LEU A 161 -7.95 -2.21 5.42
C LEU A 161 -8.78 -3.48 5.58
N ILE A 162 -9.42 -3.92 4.50
CA ILE A 162 -10.20 -5.16 4.44
C ILE A 162 -9.62 -6.01 3.31
N THR A 163 -9.41 -7.29 3.57
CA THR A 163 -8.87 -8.25 2.60
C THR A 163 -9.84 -9.40 2.36
N ILE A 164 -9.75 -10.01 1.19
CA ILE A 164 -10.45 -11.26 0.88
C ILE A 164 -9.45 -12.40 1.07
N LYS A 165 -9.63 -13.17 2.15
CA LYS A 165 -8.72 -14.27 2.51
C LYS A 165 -8.55 -15.29 1.38
N GLY A 166 -7.30 -15.66 1.09
CA GLY A 166 -6.94 -16.66 0.09
C GLY A 166 -7.04 -16.19 -1.35
N SER A 167 -7.40 -14.91 -1.59
CA SER A 167 -7.55 -14.38 -2.95
C SER A 167 -6.23 -14.20 -3.70
N GLN A 168 -5.08 -14.18 -3.02
CA GLN A 168 -3.75 -14.11 -3.64
C GLN A 168 -3.45 -15.33 -4.52
N ASP A 169 -4.04 -16.48 -4.24
CA ASP A 169 -3.89 -17.71 -5.01
C ASP A 169 -4.90 -17.80 -6.17
N GLY A 170 -5.91 -16.93 -6.15
CA GLY A 170 -6.94 -16.83 -7.19
C GLY A 170 -6.46 -16.11 -8.46
N PRO A 171 -7.38 -15.85 -9.41
CA PRO A 171 -7.08 -15.09 -10.61
C PRO A 171 -6.76 -13.63 -10.31
N LEU A 172 -6.10 -12.95 -11.24
CA LEU A 172 -6.13 -11.49 -11.31
C LEU A 172 -7.41 -11.08 -12.06
N HIS A 173 -8.21 -10.24 -11.42
CA HIS A 173 -9.39 -9.63 -12.04
C HIS A 173 -8.96 -8.47 -12.93
N SER A 174 -9.70 -8.19 -14.00
CA SER A 174 -9.40 -7.01 -14.82
C SER A 174 -9.60 -5.72 -14.02
N MET A 175 -8.64 -4.80 -14.15
CA MET A 175 -8.73 -3.44 -13.63
C MET A 175 -9.26 -2.46 -14.69
N TYR A 176 -9.73 -2.98 -15.84
CA TYR A 176 -10.37 -2.22 -16.90
C TYR A 176 -11.86 -2.54 -16.97
N ASP A 177 -12.66 -1.52 -17.27
CA ASP A 177 -14.08 -1.70 -17.58
C ASP A 177 -14.30 -2.24 -19.02
N ALA A 178 -15.57 -2.40 -19.40
CA ALA A 178 -15.95 -2.90 -20.72
C ALA A 178 -15.48 -1.96 -21.88
N ASP A 179 -15.34 -0.68 -21.60
CA ASP A 179 -14.88 0.35 -22.53
C ASP A 179 -13.34 0.49 -22.54
N ARG A 180 -12.63 -0.38 -21.81
CA ARG A 180 -11.17 -0.41 -21.65
C ARG A 180 -10.62 0.82 -20.93
N ASN A 181 -11.40 1.48 -20.06
CA ASN A 181 -10.88 2.47 -19.14
C ASN A 181 -10.32 1.80 -17.90
N TRP A 182 -9.16 2.29 -17.43
CA TRP A 182 -8.58 1.83 -16.17
C TRP A 182 -9.41 2.37 -14.99
N VAL A 183 -10.07 1.48 -14.28
CA VAL A 183 -10.96 1.83 -13.15
C VAL A 183 -10.38 1.45 -11.78
N LEU A 184 -9.37 0.57 -11.74
CA LEU A 184 -8.75 0.08 -10.51
C LEU A 184 -9.79 -0.37 -9.48
N SER A 185 -10.80 -1.09 -9.94
CA SER A 185 -11.93 -1.55 -9.11
C SER A 185 -12.41 -2.92 -9.59
N ILE A 186 -12.67 -3.81 -8.64
CA ILE A 186 -13.30 -5.11 -8.86
C ILE A 186 -14.74 -5.02 -8.35
N PRO A 187 -15.75 -5.32 -9.18
CA PRO A 187 -17.14 -5.38 -8.74
C PRO A 187 -17.36 -6.41 -7.60
N GLU A 188 -18.19 -6.05 -6.63
CA GLU A 188 -18.42 -6.92 -5.46
C GLU A 188 -19.08 -8.27 -5.80
N ASP A 189 -19.82 -8.34 -6.90
CA ASP A 189 -20.41 -9.59 -7.40
C ASP A 189 -19.38 -10.61 -7.93
N GLN A 190 -18.14 -10.16 -8.15
CA GLN A 190 -17.00 -11.00 -8.52
C GLN A 190 -16.15 -11.43 -7.31
N ILE A 191 -16.53 -11.05 -6.10
CA ILE A 191 -15.76 -11.24 -4.87
C ILE A 191 -16.52 -12.12 -3.89
N ASP A 192 -15.84 -13.07 -3.28
CA ASP A 192 -16.40 -13.85 -2.15
C ASP A 192 -16.38 -12.98 -0.88
N MET A 193 -17.41 -12.18 -0.71
CA MET A 193 -17.56 -11.29 0.45
C MET A 193 -17.65 -12.05 1.79
N GLY A 194 -17.96 -13.34 1.78
CA GLY A 194 -17.91 -14.19 2.98
C GLY A 194 -16.50 -14.36 3.57
N LYS A 195 -15.47 -14.09 2.75
CA LYS A 195 -14.06 -14.12 3.17
C LYS A 195 -13.49 -12.74 3.50
N ALA A 196 -14.31 -11.69 3.46
CA ALA A 196 -13.89 -10.34 3.80
C ALA A 196 -13.46 -10.24 5.28
N THR A 197 -12.24 -9.80 5.51
CA THR A 197 -11.64 -9.72 6.85
C THR A 197 -11.05 -8.34 7.07
N PRO A 198 -11.58 -7.56 8.02
CA PRO A 198 -11.00 -6.28 8.40
C PRO A 198 -9.72 -6.49 9.21
N LEU A 199 -8.70 -5.71 8.91
CA LEU A 199 -7.41 -5.73 9.62
C LEU A 199 -7.37 -4.53 10.58
N THR A 200 -7.95 -4.72 11.77
CA THR A 200 -7.98 -3.72 12.85
C THR A 200 -6.84 -3.97 13.84
N GLY A 201 -6.38 -2.93 14.53
CA GLY A 201 -5.37 -3.09 15.57
C GLY A 201 -4.99 -1.76 16.22
N PRO A 202 -4.27 -1.82 17.36
CA PRO A 202 -3.75 -0.64 18.03
C PRO A 202 -2.65 0.05 17.18
N ALA A 203 -2.33 1.28 17.54
CA ALA A 203 -1.18 1.99 16.99
C ALA A 203 0.09 1.13 17.11
N GLY A 204 0.94 1.15 16.07
CA GLY A 204 2.12 0.28 15.98
C GLY A 204 1.86 -1.10 15.38
N SER A 205 0.63 -1.41 15.00
CA SER A 205 0.33 -2.64 14.25
C SER A 205 0.87 -2.57 12.83
N LEU A 206 1.59 -3.61 12.42
CA LEU A 206 2.02 -3.83 11.04
C LEU A 206 1.02 -4.72 10.31
N VAL A 207 0.57 -4.27 9.15
CA VAL A 207 -0.25 -5.02 8.21
C VAL A 207 0.63 -5.44 7.04
N MET A 208 0.86 -6.72 6.84
CA MET A 208 1.53 -7.24 5.66
C MET A 208 0.51 -7.76 4.66
N LEU A 209 0.58 -7.28 3.43
CA LEU A 209 -0.38 -7.56 2.38
C LEU A 209 0.33 -8.04 1.11
N ASN A 210 -0.04 -9.22 0.63
CA ASN A 210 0.44 -9.74 -0.64
C ASN A 210 -0.10 -8.91 -1.81
N CYS A 211 0.73 -8.66 -2.80
CA CYS A 211 0.38 -7.81 -3.94
C CYS A 211 -0.79 -8.31 -4.79
N ARG A 212 -1.12 -9.61 -4.70
CA ARG A 212 -2.25 -10.24 -5.42
C ARG A 212 -3.52 -10.31 -4.58
N THR A 213 -3.46 -10.05 -3.27
CA THR A 213 -4.63 -10.11 -2.40
C THR A 213 -5.65 -9.05 -2.80
N ILE A 214 -6.90 -9.45 -3.01
CA ILE A 214 -8.02 -8.52 -3.20
C ILE A 214 -8.23 -7.78 -1.89
N HIS A 215 -8.18 -6.44 -1.95
CA HIS A 215 -8.35 -5.60 -0.78
C HIS A 215 -9.01 -4.28 -1.10
N GLY A 216 -9.57 -3.69 -0.09
CA GLY A 216 -10.20 -2.37 -0.13
C GLY A 216 -10.20 -1.75 1.26
N SER A 217 -10.93 -0.67 1.46
CA SER A 217 -11.14 -0.12 2.80
C SER A 217 -12.46 0.63 2.92
N ALA A 218 -13.14 0.46 4.05
CA ALA A 218 -14.36 1.18 4.38
C ALA A 218 -14.12 2.70 4.54
N PRO A 219 -15.15 3.55 4.48
CA PRO A 219 -15.01 4.97 4.82
C PRO A 219 -14.65 5.14 6.31
N ASN A 220 -14.07 6.28 6.66
CA ASN A 220 -13.84 6.66 8.05
C ASN A 220 -15.07 7.38 8.60
N LEU A 221 -15.79 6.74 9.50
CA LEU A 221 -17.00 7.26 10.14
C LEU A 221 -16.70 7.87 11.52
N SER A 222 -15.46 7.74 12.00
CA SER A 222 -15.04 8.24 13.32
C SER A 222 -14.68 9.73 13.30
N ASP A 223 -14.47 10.29 14.48
CA ASP A 223 -14.03 11.68 14.68
C ASP A 223 -12.53 11.87 14.57
N ARG A 224 -11.77 10.81 14.35
CA ARG A 224 -10.31 10.84 14.26
C ARG A 224 -9.84 10.45 12.89
N ALA A 225 -8.84 11.15 12.37
CA ALA A 225 -8.17 10.75 11.15
C ALA A 225 -7.42 9.42 11.38
N ARG A 226 -7.25 8.64 10.32
CA ARG A 226 -6.47 7.40 10.34
C ARG A 226 -5.25 7.55 9.43
N PRO A 227 -4.12 8.06 9.95
CA PRO A 227 -2.86 8.06 9.21
C PRO A 227 -2.33 6.62 9.10
N PHE A 228 -2.01 6.23 7.86
CA PHE A 228 -1.55 4.88 7.52
C PHE A 228 -0.34 4.99 6.58
N LEU A 229 0.83 4.64 7.10
CA LEU A 229 2.06 4.59 6.32
C LEU A 229 2.13 3.26 5.58
N LEU A 230 2.23 3.31 4.27
CA LEU A 230 2.33 2.16 3.38
C LEU A 230 3.71 2.14 2.74
N LEU A 231 4.45 1.07 2.95
CA LEU A 231 5.78 0.83 2.39
C LEU A 231 5.67 -0.37 1.45
N VAL A 232 6.14 -0.23 0.23
CA VAL A 232 6.19 -1.35 -0.71
C VAL A 232 7.63 -1.82 -0.86
N TYR A 233 7.83 -3.09 -0.54
CA TYR A 233 9.08 -3.80 -0.73
C TYR A 233 8.92 -4.94 -1.72
N SER A 234 10.03 -5.43 -2.23
CA SER A 234 10.09 -6.68 -3.00
C SER A 234 11.34 -7.46 -2.65
N SER A 235 11.40 -8.71 -3.06
CA SER A 235 12.67 -9.43 -3.15
C SER A 235 13.64 -8.66 -4.06
N ALA A 236 14.94 -8.70 -3.78
CA ALA A 236 15.95 -8.01 -4.57
C ALA A 236 16.00 -8.46 -6.04
N ASP A 237 15.56 -9.69 -6.33
CA ASP A 237 15.50 -10.31 -7.66
C ASP A 237 14.22 -10.04 -8.44
N SER A 238 13.30 -9.22 -7.89
CA SER A 238 12.05 -8.78 -8.51
C SER A 238 12.22 -7.38 -9.09
N PHE A 239 11.80 -7.14 -10.32
CA PHE A 239 11.99 -5.87 -11.03
C PHE A 239 10.67 -5.36 -11.62
N PRO A 240 10.34 -4.07 -11.43
CA PRO A 240 9.22 -3.47 -12.14
C PRO A 240 9.53 -3.35 -13.62
N TYR A 241 8.53 -3.56 -14.47
CA TYR A 241 8.67 -3.40 -15.92
C TYR A 241 7.73 -2.30 -16.51
N MET A 242 7.00 -1.60 -15.62
CA MET A 242 6.19 -0.43 -15.99
C MET A 242 6.66 0.79 -15.21
N PHE A 243 6.35 1.98 -15.74
CA PHE A 243 6.67 3.23 -15.07
C PHE A 243 5.96 3.30 -13.71
N ASN A 244 6.71 3.57 -12.63
CA ASN A 244 6.14 3.79 -11.31
C ASN A 244 5.56 5.21 -11.21
N PRO A 245 4.25 5.39 -11.00
CA PRO A 245 3.68 6.73 -10.89
C PRO A 245 4.08 7.45 -9.58
N ILE A 246 4.58 6.70 -8.60
CA ILE A 246 5.06 7.24 -7.32
C ILE A 246 6.59 7.21 -7.33
N GLN A 247 7.17 8.22 -7.97
CA GLN A 247 8.61 8.31 -8.13
C GLN A 247 9.32 8.64 -6.82
N SER A 248 10.53 8.09 -6.66
CA SER A 248 11.45 8.39 -5.57
C SER A 248 12.88 8.14 -6.04
N PRO A 249 13.86 9.02 -5.72
CA PRO A 249 15.29 8.74 -5.95
C PRO A 249 15.78 7.51 -5.19
N ARG A 250 15.03 7.04 -4.20
CA ARG A 250 15.35 5.87 -3.37
C ARG A 250 14.79 4.56 -3.92
N MET A 251 14.00 4.62 -4.99
CA MET A 251 13.44 3.41 -5.63
C MET A 251 14.55 2.46 -6.06
N GLY A 252 14.43 1.19 -5.71
CA GLY A 252 15.44 0.17 -5.98
C GLY A 252 16.55 0.06 -4.93
N ALA A 253 16.55 0.91 -3.90
CA ALA A 253 17.52 0.80 -2.81
C ALA A 253 17.38 -0.56 -2.10
N ILE A 254 18.51 -1.23 -1.91
CA ILE A 254 18.59 -2.43 -1.07
C ILE A 254 18.58 -1.97 0.38
N VAL A 255 17.52 -2.33 1.11
CA VAL A 255 17.35 -1.97 2.53
C VAL A 255 17.75 -3.10 3.47
N ARG A 256 17.94 -4.30 2.94
CA ARG A 256 18.46 -5.46 3.67
C ARG A 256 19.12 -6.43 2.71
N GLY A 257 20.19 -7.09 3.15
CA GLY A 257 20.88 -8.11 2.37
C GLY A 257 21.68 -7.55 1.20
N ASN A 258 21.65 -8.24 0.07
CA ASN A 258 22.49 -7.96 -1.10
C ASN A 258 21.67 -7.67 -2.35
N PRO A 259 22.21 -6.91 -3.32
CA PRO A 259 21.59 -6.78 -4.64
C PRO A 259 21.60 -8.12 -5.38
N ALA A 260 20.54 -8.39 -6.14
CA ALA A 260 20.44 -9.59 -6.94
C ALA A 260 21.33 -9.52 -8.19
N LEU A 261 21.91 -10.66 -8.57
CA LEU A 261 22.67 -10.84 -9.81
C LEU A 261 21.82 -11.48 -10.92
N VAL A 262 20.62 -11.95 -10.60
CA VAL A 262 19.66 -12.57 -11.51
C VAL A 262 18.27 -12.00 -11.22
N SER A 263 17.36 -12.06 -12.21
CA SER A 263 15.96 -11.72 -11.99
C SER A 263 15.11 -12.98 -11.86
N CYS A 264 14.16 -12.95 -10.95
CA CYS A 264 13.12 -13.96 -10.84
C CYS A 264 11.94 -13.58 -11.75
N HIS A 265 11.39 -14.54 -12.49
CA HIS A 265 10.24 -14.34 -13.35
C HIS A 265 9.14 -15.34 -13.01
N ASP A 266 7.93 -14.85 -12.73
CA ASP A 266 6.74 -15.68 -12.62
C ASP A 266 6.13 -15.87 -14.02
N PRO A 267 5.78 -17.11 -14.42
CA PRO A 267 5.25 -17.37 -15.76
C PRO A 267 3.80 -16.90 -15.95
N ARG A 268 3.09 -16.52 -14.87
CA ARG A 268 1.71 -16.06 -14.96
C ARG A 268 1.66 -14.64 -15.51
N SER A 269 0.70 -14.38 -16.39
CA SER A 269 0.49 -13.03 -16.93
C SER A 269 -0.02 -12.05 -15.86
N CYS A 270 0.36 -10.78 -16.00
CA CYS A 270 -0.18 -9.67 -15.26
C CYS A 270 -0.73 -8.62 -16.23
N GLU A 271 -1.96 -8.15 -16.01
CA GLU A 271 -2.51 -7.04 -16.75
C GLU A 271 -1.69 -5.78 -16.45
N VAL A 272 -1.43 -4.97 -17.48
CA VAL A 272 -0.60 -3.76 -17.34
C VAL A 272 -1.48 -2.53 -17.17
N PRO A 273 -1.05 -1.54 -16.35
CA PRO A 273 -1.77 -0.27 -16.21
C PRO A 273 -1.53 0.62 -17.44
N PRO A 274 -2.24 1.75 -17.55
CA PRO A 274 -1.90 2.81 -18.49
C PRO A 274 -0.45 3.30 -18.36
N ASP A 275 0.05 3.94 -19.39
CA ASP A 275 1.38 4.57 -19.36
C ASP A 275 1.38 5.81 -18.45
N TRP A 276 1.73 5.62 -17.20
CA TRP A 276 1.78 6.69 -16.18
C TRP A 276 2.86 7.74 -16.45
N SER A 277 3.79 7.52 -17.38
CA SER A 277 4.79 8.52 -17.76
C SER A 277 4.17 9.75 -18.41
N LYS A 278 2.94 9.62 -18.90
CA LYS A 278 2.15 10.70 -19.52
C LYS A 278 1.31 11.51 -18.54
N GLY A 279 1.33 11.15 -17.28
CA GLY A 279 0.61 11.80 -16.20
C GLY A 279 -0.10 10.82 -15.28
N TYR A 280 -0.16 11.14 -14.00
CA TYR A 280 -0.84 10.35 -12.97
C TYR A 280 -1.60 11.27 -12.02
N VAL A 281 -2.88 11.04 -11.90
CA VAL A 281 -3.79 11.87 -11.09
C VAL A 281 -4.19 11.22 -9.77
N GLY A 282 -3.65 10.06 -9.46
CA GLY A 282 -3.98 9.29 -8.26
C GLY A 282 -5.11 8.27 -8.47
N PRO A 283 -5.20 7.26 -7.60
CA PRO A 283 -6.09 6.11 -7.81
C PRO A 283 -7.58 6.48 -7.70
N TRP A 284 -7.93 7.43 -6.84
CA TRP A 284 -9.34 7.83 -6.67
C TRP A 284 -9.96 8.49 -7.90
N ALA A 285 -9.16 9.14 -8.74
CA ALA A 285 -9.65 9.70 -10.00
C ALA A 285 -10.11 8.60 -10.98
N HIS A 286 -9.62 7.38 -10.80
CA HIS A 286 -10.03 6.22 -11.60
C HIS A 286 -11.25 5.52 -11.00
N GLN A 287 -11.33 5.42 -9.68
CA GLN A 287 -12.42 4.74 -8.98
C GLN A 287 -13.72 5.57 -8.91
N ASN A 288 -13.62 6.90 -8.91
CA ASN A 288 -14.76 7.81 -8.77
C ASN A 288 -15.20 8.43 -10.10
N ARG A 289 -14.93 7.81 -11.23
CA ARG A 289 -15.51 8.24 -12.51
C ARG A 289 -17.02 7.98 -12.48
N GLU A 290 -17.77 8.95 -11.94
CA GLU A 290 -19.13 9.12 -12.42
C GLU A 290 -19.02 9.38 -13.94
N THR A 291 -19.71 8.60 -14.74
CA THR A 291 -19.87 8.82 -16.17
C THR A 291 -20.46 10.21 -16.37
N THR A 292 -19.61 11.21 -16.55
CA THR A 292 -20.07 12.52 -16.97
C THR A 292 -20.57 12.38 -18.40
N PRO A 293 -21.72 12.94 -18.77
CA PRO A 293 -22.33 12.83 -20.10
C PRO A 293 -21.49 13.41 -21.24
N GLN A 294 -20.29 13.91 -20.99
CA GLN A 294 -19.42 14.60 -21.94
C GLN A 294 -18.40 13.72 -22.68
N ASP A 295 -18.30 12.43 -22.37
CA ASP A 295 -17.37 11.51 -23.08
C ASP A 295 -18.06 10.75 -24.23
N LYS A 296 -19.15 11.28 -24.76
CA LYS A 296 -19.82 10.76 -25.98
C LYS A 296 -19.80 11.81 -27.09
N GLU A 297 -18.62 12.11 -27.61
CA GLU A 297 -18.47 12.68 -28.95
C GLU A 297 -17.23 12.11 -29.65
#